data_9b95ccfd7e806ce2953269284990cecd
#
_entry.id   9b95ccfd7e806ce2953269284990cecd
#
_cell.length_a   1.000
_cell.length_b   1.000
_cell.length_c   1.000
_cell.angle_alpha   90.00
_cell.angle_beta   90.00
_cell.angle_gamma   90.00
#
_symmetry.space_group_name_H-M   'P 1'
#
loop_
_entity.id
_entity.type
_entity.pdbx_description
1 polymer ?
#
loop_
_entity_poly.entity_id
_entity_poly.type
_entity_poly.pdbx_seq_one_letter_code
_entity_poly.pdbx_strand_id
1 'polypeptide(L)'
;MKKFYTLFSIFFFSLLGVASLEDDAPSIDSNTNPVLTVNSKNLYNDYNNNEIAADDKYKGKIIQVKGTIRDIGNDIMDEAYVTLVGDEFFGDVQCFFSDKSYLVDVKKGQNINVVGYCDGLFINVIMKNCIIK
;
A
#
# COMPACT_ATOMS: atom_id res chain seq x y z
N MET A 1 46.74 6.94 -11.10
CA MET A 1 46.18 5.85 -11.84
C MET A 1 45.42 4.90 -10.98
N LYS A 2 46.03 4.43 -9.94
CA LYS A 2 45.37 3.46 -9.08
C LYS A 2 44.09 4.00 -8.47
N LYS A 3 44.07 5.27 -8.18
CA LYS A 3 42.90 5.89 -7.59
C LYS A 3 41.68 5.84 -8.50
N PHE A 4 41.96 5.85 -9.77
CA PHE A 4 40.92 5.76 -10.74
C PHE A 4 40.13 4.50 -10.63
N TYR A 5 40.80 3.39 -10.50
CA TYR A 5 40.15 2.11 -10.43
C TYR A 5 39.32 1.97 -9.16
N THR A 6 39.84 2.51 -8.11
CA THR A 6 39.14 2.46 -6.84
C THR A 6 37.81 3.23 -6.93
N LEU A 7 37.84 4.39 -7.51
CA LEU A 7 36.65 5.18 -7.70
C LEU A 7 35.63 4.48 -8.54
N PHE A 8 36.06 3.88 -9.58
CA PHE A 8 35.18 3.18 -10.49
C PHE A 8 34.53 2.02 -9.77
N SER A 9 35.27 1.31 -8.97
CA SER A 9 34.75 0.19 -8.23
C SER A 9 33.66 0.64 -7.25
N ILE A 10 33.86 1.74 -6.59
CA ILE A 10 32.88 2.28 -5.65
C ILE A 10 31.62 2.67 -6.38
N PHE A 11 31.76 3.26 -7.53
CA PHE A 11 30.61 3.67 -8.30
C PHE A 11 29.78 2.48 -8.73
N PHE A 12 30.41 1.42 -9.13
CA PHE A 12 29.73 0.23 -9.55
C PHE A 12 28.97 -0.39 -8.39
N PHE A 13 29.58 -0.41 -7.22
CA PHE A 13 28.95 -0.95 -6.04
C PHE A 13 27.70 -0.12 -5.68
N SER A 14 27.77 1.17 -5.83
CA SER A 14 26.65 2.05 -5.57
C SER A 14 25.47 1.72 -6.46
N LEU A 15 25.73 1.36 -7.70
CA LEU A 15 24.67 0.98 -8.61
C LEU A 15 23.97 -0.28 -8.15
N LEU A 16 24.68 -1.23 -7.66
CA LEU A 16 24.08 -2.44 -7.14
C LEU A 16 23.22 -2.14 -5.93
N GLY A 17 23.65 -1.20 -5.12
CA GLY A 17 22.86 -0.79 -3.96
C GLY A 17 21.54 -0.18 -4.38
N VAL A 18 21.52 0.57 -5.47
CA VAL A 18 20.31 1.16 -5.96
C VAL A 18 19.32 0.11 -6.41
N ALA A 19 19.82 -0.94 -7.05
CA ALA A 19 18.94 -1.98 -7.53
C ALA A 19 18.16 -2.63 -6.40
N SER A 20 18.70 -2.67 -5.22
CA SER A 20 18.01 -3.31 -4.11
C SER A 20 16.93 -2.43 -3.51
N LEU A 21 16.82 -1.20 -3.94
CA LEU A 21 15.81 -0.33 -3.40
C LEU A 21 14.47 -0.48 -4.05
N GLU A 22 14.36 -1.37 -4.98
CA GLU A 22 13.12 -1.50 -5.61
C GLU A 22 12.08 -2.10 -4.85
N ASP A 23 12.31 -2.48 -3.70
CA ASP A 23 11.47 -3.16 -2.98
C ASP A 23 10.51 -2.48 -2.40
N ASP A 24 10.30 -1.35 -2.39
CA ASP A 24 9.31 -1.36 -1.86
C ASP A 24 8.69 -0.51 -1.02
N ALA A 25 7.56 -0.66 -0.58
CA ALA A 25 6.71 0.05 0.37
C ALA A 25 7.41 0.19 1.70
N PRO A 26 7.39 1.35 2.33
CA PRO A 26 8.04 1.53 3.62
C PRO A 26 7.38 0.71 4.72
N SER A 27 8.13 0.42 5.75
CA SER A 27 7.62 -0.22 6.95
C SER A 27 6.67 0.69 7.67
N ILE A 28 5.55 0.16 8.14
CA ILE A 28 4.51 0.92 8.83
C ILE A 28 4.23 0.25 10.18
N ASP A 29 4.14 1.06 11.22
CA ASP A 29 3.81 0.58 12.57
C ASP A 29 2.81 1.53 13.25
N SER A 30 2.48 1.25 14.49
CA SER A 30 1.48 2.02 15.23
C SER A 30 1.87 3.48 15.44
N ASN A 31 3.15 3.81 15.29
CA ASN A 31 3.64 5.18 15.44
C ASN A 31 3.71 5.95 14.11
N THR A 32 3.43 5.28 13.02
CA THR A 32 3.48 5.91 11.70
C THR A 32 2.31 6.87 11.55
N ASN A 33 2.61 8.11 11.16
CA ASN A 33 1.58 9.13 10.95
C ASN A 33 1.21 9.20 9.47
N PRO A 34 -0.04 8.93 9.12
CA PRO A 34 -0.48 9.08 7.73
C PRO A 34 -0.55 10.55 7.35
N VAL A 35 -0.32 10.85 6.08
CA VAL A 35 -0.36 12.22 5.59
C VAL A 35 -1.79 12.72 5.41
N LEU A 36 -2.74 11.81 5.25
CA LEU A 36 -4.15 12.16 5.16
C LEU A 36 -5.01 10.95 5.50
N THR A 37 -6.30 11.21 5.75
CA THR A 37 -7.30 10.18 6.00
C THR A 37 -8.40 10.31 4.95
N VAL A 38 -8.85 9.19 4.41
CA VAL A 38 -9.91 9.16 3.40
C VAL A 38 -10.75 7.92 3.64
N ASN A 39 -12.03 7.94 3.31
CA ASN A 39 -12.82 6.71 3.35
C ASN A 39 -12.63 5.93 2.05
N SER A 40 -12.85 4.61 2.12
CA SER A 40 -12.58 3.72 0.99
C SER A 40 -13.41 4.05 -0.24
N LYS A 41 -14.65 4.48 -0.05
CA LYS A 41 -15.50 4.85 -1.19
C LYS A 41 -14.98 6.06 -1.93
N ASN A 42 -14.57 7.10 -1.18
CA ASN A 42 -14.03 8.29 -1.80
C ASN A 42 -12.69 8.02 -2.48
N LEU A 43 -11.85 7.21 -1.86
CA LEU A 43 -10.57 6.83 -2.45
C LEU A 43 -10.79 6.11 -3.79
N TYR A 44 -11.67 5.12 -3.80
CA TYR A 44 -11.96 4.39 -5.03
C TYR A 44 -12.59 5.32 -6.08
N ASN A 45 -13.52 6.17 -5.68
CA ASN A 45 -14.18 7.09 -6.61
C ASN A 45 -13.20 8.10 -7.22
N ASP A 46 -12.26 8.59 -6.44
CA ASP A 46 -11.24 9.50 -6.96
C ASP A 46 -10.44 8.81 -8.08
N TYR A 47 -10.05 7.55 -7.86
CA TYR A 47 -9.35 6.78 -8.88
C TYR A 47 -10.23 6.48 -10.08
N ASN A 48 -11.49 6.16 -9.85
CA ASN A 48 -12.42 5.86 -10.95
C ASN A 48 -12.71 7.09 -11.81
N ASN A 49 -12.71 8.27 -11.21
CA ASN A 49 -12.98 9.51 -11.93
C ASN A 49 -11.77 10.02 -12.71
N ASN A 50 -10.59 9.95 -12.12
CA ASN A 50 -9.38 10.46 -12.77
C ASN A 50 -8.16 9.84 -12.09
N GLU A 51 -7.64 8.78 -12.68
CA GLU A 51 -6.50 8.05 -12.13
C GLU A 51 -5.26 8.93 -11.98
N ILE A 52 -5.01 9.83 -12.90
CA ILE A 52 -3.83 10.68 -12.87
C ILE A 52 -3.89 11.64 -11.68
N ALA A 53 -5.04 12.26 -11.47
CA ALA A 53 -5.24 13.15 -10.33
C ALA A 53 -5.20 12.39 -9.00
N ALA A 54 -5.75 11.19 -8.97
CA ALA A 54 -5.74 10.36 -7.77
C ALA A 54 -4.32 9.89 -7.44
N ASP A 55 -3.52 9.52 -8.45
CA ASP A 55 -2.11 9.19 -8.23
C ASP A 55 -1.35 10.35 -7.60
N ASP A 56 -1.59 11.57 -8.09
CA ASP A 56 -0.93 12.73 -7.53
C ASP A 56 -1.31 12.95 -6.07
N LYS A 57 -2.51 12.62 -5.71
CA LYS A 57 -3.03 12.85 -4.35
C LYS A 57 -2.62 11.72 -3.39
N TYR A 58 -2.58 10.48 -3.84
CA TYR A 58 -2.49 9.33 -2.96
C TYR A 58 -1.27 8.42 -3.20
N LYS A 59 -0.88 8.21 -4.45
CA LYS A 59 0.12 7.19 -4.76
C LYS A 59 1.48 7.53 -4.19
N GLY A 60 2.12 6.54 -3.60
CA GLY A 60 3.43 6.73 -2.99
C GLY A 60 3.38 7.36 -1.61
N LYS A 61 2.19 7.51 -1.04
CA LYS A 61 2.02 8.13 0.28
C LYS A 61 1.47 7.12 1.28
N ILE A 62 1.79 7.33 2.53
CA ILE A 62 1.20 6.57 3.63
C ILE A 62 -0.08 7.28 4.02
N ILE A 63 -1.21 6.61 3.87
CA ILE A 63 -2.53 7.19 4.12
C ILE A 63 -3.33 6.29 5.05
N GLN A 64 -4.31 6.88 5.71
CA GLN A 64 -5.27 6.12 6.51
C GLN A 64 -6.58 6.02 5.73
N VAL A 65 -7.08 4.80 5.62
CA VAL A 65 -8.33 4.52 4.90
C VAL A 65 -9.33 3.93 5.89
N LYS A 66 -10.51 4.53 5.94
CA LYS A 66 -11.60 4.04 6.78
C LYS A 66 -12.61 3.36 5.89
N GLY A 67 -13.01 2.17 6.23
CA GLY A 67 -13.99 1.48 5.40
C GLY A 67 -14.54 0.23 6.01
N THR A 68 -15.52 -0.34 5.30
CA THR A 68 -16.19 -1.58 5.70
C THR A 68 -15.53 -2.74 4.98
N ILE A 69 -15.21 -3.78 5.71
CA ILE A 69 -14.61 -4.98 5.13
C ILE A 69 -15.64 -5.71 4.26
N ARG A 70 -15.29 -5.93 2.99
CA ARG A 70 -16.08 -6.76 2.09
C ARG A 70 -15.59 -8.21 2.10
N ASP A 71 -14.28 -8.40 1.93
CA ASP A 71 -13.66 -9.72 1.89
C ASP A 71 -12.36 -9.76 2.68
N ILE A 72 -12.03 -10.97 3.12
CA ILE A 72 -10.80 -11.26 3.85
C ILE A 72 -10.23 -12.53 3.22
N GLY A 73 -8.95 -12.55 2.90
CA GLY A 73 -8.36 -13.75 2.30
C GLY A 73 -6.85 -13.71 2.17
N ASN A 74 -6.35 -14.68 1.43
CA ASN A 74 -4.96 -14.72 1.00
C ASN A 74 -4.96 -14.73 -0.52
N ASP A 75 -3.99 -14.05 -1.10
CA ASP A 75 -3.84 -14.07 -2.56
C ASP A 75 -3.03 -15.30 -2.98
N ILE A 76 -2.71 -15.38 -4.28
CA ILE A 76 -2.00 -16.54 -4.81
C ILE A 76 -0.58 -16.64 -4.29
N MET A 77 -0.03 -15.58 -3.72
CA MET A 77 1.31 -15.56 -3.12
C MET A 77 1.23 -15.78 -1.61
N ASP A 78 0.07 -16.16 -1.10
CA ASP A 78 -0.20 -16.34 0.32
C ASP A 78 -0.04 -15.05 1.13
N GLU A 79 -0.29 -13.93 0.52
CA GLU A 79 -0.27 -12.64 1.21
C GLU A 79 -1.68 -12.29 1.70
N ALA A 80 -1.81 -12.03 2.98
CA ALA A 80 -3.11 -11.76 3.58
C ALA A 80 -3.63 -10.37 3.20
N TYR A 81 -4.93 -10.28 2.96
CA TYR A 81 -5.54 -9.00 2.62
C TYR A 81 -6.96 -8.87 3.13
N VAL A 82 -7.44 -7.64 3.19
CA VAL A 82 -8.86 -7.33 3.25
C VAL A 82 -9.19 -6.44 2.08
N THR A 83 -10.43 -6.49 1.61
CA THR A 83 -10.94 -5.47 0.70
C THR A 83 -11.92 -4.59 1.47
N LEU A 84 -11.79 -3.29 1.32
CA LEU A 84 -12.71 -2.32 1.87
C LEU A 84 -13.62 -1.83 0.75
N VAL A 85 -14.90 -1.68 1.05
CA VAL A 85 -15.90 -1.34 0.03
C VAL A 85 -15.52 -0.04 -0.68
N GLY A 86 -15.41 -0.10 -1.99
CA GLY A 86 -15.20 1.06 -2.85
C GLY A 86 -16.49 1.40 -3.58
N ASP A 87 -16.77 0.62 -4.62
CA ASP A 87 -18.00 0.76 -5.38
C ASP A 87 -18.84 -0.50 -5.21
N GLU A 88 -20.14 -0.36 -5.39
CA GLU A 88 -21.01 -1.50 -5.20
C GLU A 88 -20.73 -2.61 -6.19
N PHE A 89 -20.30 -2.28 -7.39
CA PHE A 89 -20.19 -3.23 -8.48
C PHE A 89 -18.79 -3.37 -9.11
N PHE A 90 -17.95 -2.37 -8.98
CA PHE A 90 -16.76 -2.30 -9.85
C PHE A 90 -15.42 -2.47 -9.16
N GLY A 91 -15.29 -2.15 -7.92
CA GLY A 91 -14.01 -2.32 -7.28
C GLY A 91 -13.96 -1.82 -5.85
N ASP A 92 -12.86 -2.16 -5.21
CA ASP A 92 -12.65 -1.93 -3.78
C ASP A 92 -11.28 -1.32 -3.54
N VAL A 93 -10.98 -1.10 -2.28
CA VAL A 93 -9.61 -0.82 -1.83
C VAL A 93 -9.08 -2.10 -1.21
N GLN A 94 -8.03 -2.65 -1.80
CA GLN A 94 -7.43 -3.90 -1.34
C GLN A 94 -6.19 -3.63 -0.51
N CYS A 95 -6.23 -4.03 0.74
CA CYS A 95 -5.19 -3.74 1.71
C CYS A 95 -4.44 -5.01 2.06
N PHE A 96 -3.15 -5.06 1.74
CA PHE A 96 -2.28 -6.21 2.01
C PHE A 96 -1.53 -6.02 3.33
N PHE A 97 -1.48 -7.09 4.12
CA PHE A 97 -0.88 -7.08 5.45
C PHE A 97 0.29 -8.05 5.49
N SER A 98 1.46 -7.55 5.86
CA SER A 98 2.62 -8.42 6.08
C SER A 98 2.46 -9.22 7.36
N ASP A 99 1.82 -8.63 8.36
CA ASP A 99 1.55 -9.30 9.63
C ASP A 99 0.09 -9.77 9.65
N LYS A 100 -0.11 -11.06 9.42
CA LYS A 100 -1.45 -11.66 9.35
C LYS A 100 -2.21 -11.58 10.66
N SER A 101 -1.53 -11.36 11.77
CA SER A 101 -2.18 -11.31 13.08
C SER A 101 -3.21 -10.18 13.18
N TYR A 102 -3.05 -9.12 12.40
CA TYR A 102 -4.05 -8.05 12.36
C TYR A 102 -5.41 -8.54 11.87
N LEU A 103 -5.45 -9.62 11.11
CA LEU A 103 -6.66 -10.06 10.44
C LEU A 103 -7.33 -11.27 11.09
N VAL A 104 -6.76 -11.79 12.17
CA VAL A 104 -7.28 -13.00 12.81
C VAL A 104 -8.68 -12.78 13.40
N ASP A 105 -8.91 -11.60 13.96
CA ASP A 105 -10.17 -11.34 14.68
C ASP A 105 -11.13 -10.43 13.94
N VAL A 106 -10.83 -10.00 12.72
CA VAL A 106 -11.73 -9.13 11.97
C VAL A 106 -12.76 -9.96 11.19
N LYS A 107 -13.87 -9.33 10.85
CA LYS A 107 -14.98 -10.00 10.15
C LYS A 107 -15.50 -9.15 9.01
N LYS A 108 -16.07 -9.80 8.01
CA LYS A 108 -16.78 -9.13 6.92
C LYS A 108 -17.88 -8.26 7.51
N GLY A 109 -18.04 -7.07 6.97
CA GLY A 109 -19.04 -6.10 7.45
C GLY A 109 -18.54 -5.19 8.56
N GLN A 110 -17.37 -5.45 9.12
CA GLN A 110 -16.80 -4.62 10.16
C GLN A 110 -16.18 -3.35 9.58
N ASN A 111 -16.33 -2.23 10.28
CA ASN A 111 -15.66 -0.99 9.92
C ASN A 111 -14.29 -0.94 10.57
N ILE A 112 -13.27 -0.66 9.81
CA ILE A 112 -11.89 -0.57 10.31
C ILE A 112 -11.18 0.66 9.77
N ASN A 113 -10.10 1.01 10.44
CA ASN A 113 -9.17 2.04 9.98
C ASN A 113 -7.86 1.34 9.62
N VAL A 114 -7.41 1.51 8.40
CA VAL A 114 -6.17 0.90 7.91
C VAL A 114 -5.18 1.99 7.58
N VAL A 115 -3.96 1.86 8.04
CA VAL A 115 -2.86 2.73 7.62
C VAL A 115 -1.97 1.92 6.73
N GLY A 116 -1.68 2.42 5.54
CA GLY A 116 -0.88 1.71 4.56
C GLY A 116 -0.28 2.63 3.51
N TYR A 117 0.57 2.04 2.70
CA TYR A 117 1.21 2.72 1.58
C TYR A 117 0.34 2.55 0.34
N CYS A 118 -0.06 3.65 -0.28
CA CYS A 118 -0.90 3.59 -1.48
C CYS A 118 -0.06 3.32 -2.71
N ASP A 119 -0.36 2.24 -3.41
CA ASP A 119 0.38 1.81 -4.60
C ASP A 119 -0.38 2.10 -5.89
N GLY A 120 -1.51 2.76 -5.82
CA GLY A 120 -2.28 3.13 -6.99
C GLY A 120 -3.33 2.11 -7.39
N LEU A 121 -3.86 2.27 -8.60
CA LEU A 121 -4.96 1.44 -9.09
C LEU A 121 -4.45 0.24 -9.90
N PHE A 122 -4.89 -0.95 -9.51
CA PHE A 122 -4.71 -2.13 -10.33
C PHE A 122 -5.95 -2.99 -10.09
N ILE A 123 -7.00 -2.79 -10.88
CA ILE A 123 -8.34 -3.34 -10.70
C ILE A 123 -8.96 -2.73 -9.43
N ASN A 124 -8.38 -3.00 -8.28
CA ASN A 124 -8.69 -2.31 -7.03
C ASN A 124 -7.62 -1.26 -6.75
N VAL A 125 -7.93 -0.32 -5.85
CA VAL A 125 -6.88 0.54 -5.32
C VAL A 125 -6.05 -0.30 -4.36
N ILE A 126 -4.74 -0.34 -4.53
CA ILE A 126 -3.86 -1.24 -3.77
C ILE A 126 -3.17 -0.48 -2.64
N MET A 127 -3.27 -1.03 -1.45
CA MET A 127 -2.57 -0.55 -0.27
C MET A 127 -1.62 -1.65 0.22
N LYS A 128 -0.40 -1.29 0.60
CA LYS A 128 0.64 -2.25 1.01
C LYS A 128 1.13 -1.97 2.41
N ASN A 129 1.69 -3.00 3.03
CA ASN A 129 2.26 -2.94 4.38
C ASN A 129 1.28 -2.36 5.40
N CYS A 130 0.04 -2.78 5.29
CA CYS A 130 -1.03 -2.21 6.08
C CYS A 130 -1.03 -2.68 7.53
N ILE A 131 -1.52 -1.81 8.39
CA ILE A 131 -1.83 -2.14 9.78
C ILE A 131 -3.25 -1.64 10.08
N ILE A 132 -3.88 -2.20 11.08
CA ILE A 132 -5.16 -1.70 11.58
C ILE A 132 -4.87 -0.76 12.74
N LYS A 133 -5.48 0.41 12.71
CA LYS A 133 -5.25 1.40 13.75
C LYS A 133 -6.46 1.56 14.68
#